data_b063a86a0d28cc22e2f229132d5eb9dc
#
_entry.id   b063a86a0d28cc22e2f229132d5eb9dc
#
_cell.length_a   1.000
_cell.length_b   1.000
_cell.length_c   1.000
_cell.angle_alpha   90.00
_cell.angle_beta   90.00
_cell.angle_gamma   90.00
#
_symmetry.space_group_name_H-M   'P 1'
#
loop_
_entity.id
_entity.type
_entity.pdbx_description
1 polymer ?
#
loop_
_entity_poly.entity_id
_entity_poly.type
_entity_poly.pdbx_seq_one_letter_code
_entity_poly.pdbx_strand_id
1 'polypeptide(L)'
;QTYKLYAFGIGRSGQKILDLGSGTAVLPRNMYAAGASFTATDPSREQLAAGKRLAERAGMDAIAFQVCAAEDTGFADRQFDAVTAAQCFWYFDVKRAVPEIARVLRPGGAFCKISMEWLPFEDAVVKEMEALVLQYNPDWTGGGFCPGVYSFPAWAKPHFTLETVHVYKEKIVFAKDAWRGRIRTCRGV
;
A
#
# COMPACT_ATOMS: atom_id res chain seq x y z
N GLN A 1 5.76 9.50 -3.81
CA GLN A 1 4.34 8.99 -3.79
C GLN A 1 3.48 9.71 -2.72
N THR A 2 4.02 9.98 -1.53
CA THR A 2 3.27 10.55 -0.40
C THR A 2 2.69 11.93 -0.67
N TYR A 3 3.39 12.82 -1.36
CA TYR A 3 2.88 14.17 -1.66
C TYR A 3 1.62 14.16 -2.54
N LYS A 4 1.40 13.10 -3.32
CA LYS A 4 0.16 12.95 -4.12
C LYS A 4 -1.05 12.70 -3.23
N LEU A 5 -0.90 11.96 -2.14
CA LEU A 5 -1.98 11.74 -1.17
C LEU A 5 -2.42 13.05 -0.52
N TYR A 6 -1.48 13.94 -0.21
CA TYR A 6 -1.81 15.28 0.29
C TYR A 6 -2.63 16.10 -0.70
N ALA A 7 -2.32 16.00 -2.01
CA ALA A 7 -3.11 16.66 -3.05
C ALA A 7 -4.56 16.16 -3.11
N PHE A 8 -4.79 14.88 -2.75
CA PHE A 8 -6.13 14.28 -2.65
C PHE A 8 -6.77 14.45 -1.26
N GLY A 9 -6.18 15.28 -0.40
CA GLY A 9 -6.71 15.56 0.92
C GLY A 9 -6.48 14.47 1.96
N ILE A 10 -5.61 13.49 1.69
CA ILE A 10 -5.26 12.41 2.61
C ILE A 10 -3.94 12.74 3.30
N GLY A 11 -3.87 12.56 4.62
CA GLY A 11 -2.66 12.80 5.42
C GLY A 11 -2.59 14.19 6.05
N ARG A 12 -3.69 14.93 6.06
CA ARG A 12 -3.75 16.28 6.69
C ARG A 12 -3.81 16.18 8.20
N SER A 13 -3.33 17.22 8.86
CA SER A 13 -3.40 17.33 10.31
C SER A 13 -4.83 17.15 10.84
N GLY A 14 -4.95 16.40 11.93
CA GLY A 14 -6.22 16.04 12.57
C GLY A 14 -6.95 14.85 11.97
N GLN A 15 -6.52 14.32 10.82
CA GLN A 15 -7.09 13.09 10.26
C GLN A 15 -6.61 11.85 10.99
N LYS A 16 -7.52 10.87 11.13
CA LYS A 16 -7.23 9.49 11.56
C LYS A 16 -7.17 8.59 10.34
N ILE A 17 -6.03 7.99 10.08
CA ILE A 17 -5.79 7.19 8.88
C ILE A 17 -5.42 5.76 9.28
N LEU A 18 -6.13 4.81 8.71
CA LEU A 18 -5.80 3.38 8.80
C LEU A 18 -4.97 2.98 7.58
N ASP A 19 -3.78 2.42 7.80
CA ASP A 19 -2.95 1.85 6.74
C ASP A 19 -2.95 0.32 6.84
N LEU A 20 -3.60 -0.33 5.89
CA LEU A 20 -3.76 -1.78 5.82
C LEU A 20 -2.59 -2.44 5.08
N GLY A 21 -2.11 -3.58 5.59
CA GLY A 21 -0.95 -4.24 5.03
C GLY A 21 0.30 -3.34 5.06
N SER A 22 0.48 -2.65 6.16
CA SER A 22 1.45 -1.57 6.32
C SER A 22 2.91 -2.03 6.30
N GLY A 23 3.12 -3.32 6.53
CA GLY A 23 4.45 -3.91 6.62
C GLY A 23 5.29 -3.23 7.69
N THR A 24 6.41 -2.63 7.30
CA THR A 24 7.25 -1.82 8.17
C THR A 24 6.78 -0.37 8.31
N ALA A 25 5.53 -0.07 8.04
CA ALA A 25 4.90 1.24 8.12
C ALA A 25 5.60 2.32 7.26
N VAL A 26 6.01 1.96 6.05
CA VAL A 26 6.71 2.89 5.14
C VAL A 26 5.84 4.10 4.82
N LEU A 27 4.56 3.89 4.48
CA LEU A 27 3.64 4.98 4.16
C LEU A 27 3.36 5.88 5.37
N PRO A 28 2.92 5.37 6.53
CA PRO A 28 2.73 6.18 7.74
C PRO A 28 3.97 6.99 8.14
N ARG A 29 5.16 6.39 8.12
CA ARG A 29 6.40 7.09 8.49
C ARG A 29 6.75 8.22 7.53
N ASN A 30 6.56 8.02 6.23
CA ASN A 30 6.82 9.07 5.22
C ASN A 30 5.76 10.20 5.24
N MET A 31 4.58 9.96 5.80
CA MET A 31 3.51 10.96 5.90
C MET A 31 3.39 11.58 7.30
N TYR A 32 4.20 11.15 8.24
CA TYR A 32 4.11 11.56 9.64
C TYR A 32 4.16 13.07 9.85
N ALA A 33 5.06 13.76 9.15
CA ALA A 33 5.32 15.20 9.32
C ALA A 33 4.11 16.10 9.01
N ALA A 34 3.09 15.60 8.30
CA ALA A 34 1.90 16.38 7.98
C ALA A 34 0.84 16.41 9.09
N GLY A 35 1.06 15.68 10.20
CA GLY A 35 0.27 15.78 11.41
C GLY A 35 -1.02 14.96 11.44
N ALA A 36 -1.21 14.03 10.52
CA ALA A 36 -2.24 13.00 10.63
C ALA A 36 -1.84 11.93 11.66
N SER A 37 -2.83 11.36 12.35
CA SER A 37 -2.64 10.19 13.21
C SER A 37 -2.79 8.91 12.39
N PHE A 38 -1.76 8.07 12.36
CA PHE A 38 -1.78 6.82 11.63
C PHE A 38 -1.96 5.62 12.55
N THR A 39 -2.76 4.66 12.09
CA THR A 39 -2.79 3.30 12.63
C THR A 39 -2.28 2.35 11.53
N ALA A 40 -1.09 1.80 11.75
CA ALA A 40 -0.45 0.85 10.85
C ALA A 40 -0.86 -0.58 11.22
N THR A 41 -1.40 -1.34 10.28
CA THR A 41 -1.82 -2.73 10.52
C THR A 41 -1.23 -3.68 9.50
N ASP A 42 -0.88 -4.88 9.95
CA ASP A 42 -0.39 -5.98 9.12
C ASP A 42 -0.63 -7.30 9.85
N PRO A 43 -0.90 -8.41 9.15
CA PRO A 43 -0.96 -9.72 9.80
C PRO A 43 0.42 -10.20 10.29
N SER A 44 1.53 -9.71 9.72
CA SER A 44 2.87 -10.04 10.18
C SER A 44 3.29 -9.19 11.38
N ARG A 45 3.31 -9.84 12.54
CA ARG A 45 3.82 -9.26 13.80
C ARG A 45 5.26 -8.79 13.67
N GLU A 46 6.09 -9.52 12.93
CA GLU A 46 7.51 -9.25 12.75
C GLU A 46 7.72 -7.97 11.94
N GLN A 47 6.96 -7.77 10.87
CA GLN A 47 7.04 -6.56 10.06
C GLN A 47 6.59 -5.34 10.87
N LEU A 48 5.47 -5.42 11.58
CA LEU A 48 5.00 -4.33 12.43
C LEU A 48 5.99 -4.00 13.54
N ALA A 49 6.59 -5.00 14.18
CA ALA A 49 7.62 -4.78 15.20
C ALA A 49 8.86 -4.07 14.63
N ALA A 50 9.27 -4.41 13.40
CA ALA A 50 10.34 -3.70 12.71
C ALA A 50 9.93 -2.25 12.39
N GLY A 51 8.71 -2.03 11.89
CA GLY A 51 8.14 -0.71 11.62
C GLY A 51 8.09 0.17 12.87
N LYS A 52 7.64 -0.39 14.00
CA LYS A 52 7.58 0.29 15.29
C LYS A 52 8.97 0.75 15.74
N ARG A 53 9.97 -0.12 15.71
CA ARG A 53 11.36 0.26 16.05
C ARG A 53 11.90 1.37 15.16
N LEU A 54 11.55 1.37 13.87
CA LEU A 54 11.96 2.43 12.93
C LEU A 54 11.27 3.76 13.24
N ALA A 55 9.99 3.72 13.61
CA ALA A 55 9.22 4.90 13.99
C ALA A 55 9.75 5.50 15.30
N GLU A 56 9.97 4.68 16.33
CA GLU A 56 10.53 5.10 17.63
C GLU A 56 11.91 5.77 17.48
N ARG A 57 12.81 5.17 16.68
CA ARG A 57 14.14 5.75 16.39
C ARG A 57 14.06 7.11 15.69
N ALA A 58 12.97 7.37 14.98
CA ALA A 58 12.74 8.62 14.27
C ALA A 58 11.86 9.60 15.06
N GLY A 59 11.48 9.30 16.32
CA GLY A 59 10.61 10.15 17.14
C GLY A 59 9.18 10.26 16.62
N MET A 60 8.66 9.20 15.98
CA MET A 60 7.33 9.20 15.37
C MET A 60 6.30 8.51 16.26
N ASP A 61 6.06 9.05 17.45
CA ASP A 61 5.26 8.41 18.51
C ASP A 61 3.75 8.38 18.26
N ALA A 62 3.25 9.17 17.30
CA ALA A 62 1.83 9.23 16.94
C ALA A 62 1.40 8.16 15.93
N ILE A 63 2.27 7.18 15.59
CA ILE A 63 1.88 6.00 14.78
C ILE A 63 1.51 4.87 15.73
N ALA A 64 0.23 4.48 15.72
CA ALA A 64 -0.22 3.26 16.40
C ALA A 64 0.05 2.03 15.54
N PHE A 65 0.31 0.87 16.18
CA PHE A 65 0.56 -0.41 15.52
C PHE A 65 -0.37 -1.48 16.06
N GLN A 66 -1.08 -2.18 15.18
CA GLN A 66 -1.99 -3.27 15.55
C GLN A 66 -1.87 -4.44 14.58
N VAL A 67 -1.73 -5.66 15.12
CA VAL A 67 -1.72 -6.89 14.31
C VAL A 67 -3.16 -7.26 13.98
N CYS A 68 -3.56 -7.19 12.72
CA CYS A 68 -4.83 -7.68 12.22
C CYS A 68 -4.78 -7.91 10.70
N ALA A 69 -5.74 -8.65 10.19
CA ALA A 69 -5.99 -8.78 8.76
C ALA A 69 -6.90 -7.64 8.26
N ALA A 70 -6.84 -7.36 6.96
CA ALA A 70 -7.71 -6.35 6.34
C ALA A 70 -9.19 -6.76 6.30
N GLU A 71 -9.43 -8.06 6.40
CA GLU A 71 -10.75 -8.71 6.38
C GLU A 71 -11.49 -8.65 7.72
N ASP A 72 -10.77 -8.38 8.81
CA ASP A 72 -11.29 -8.29 10.17
C ASP A 72 -10.32 -7.45 11.02
N THR A 73 -10.57 -6.15 11.05
CA THR A 73 -9.64 -5.20 11.67
C THR A 73 -9.87 -5.04 13.18
N GLY A 74 -11.07 -5.37 13.66
CA GLY A 74 -11.50 -5.18 15.05
C GLY A 74 -11.70 -3.72 15.46
N PHE A 75 -11.62 -2.75 14.53
CA PHE A 75 -11.91 -1.35 14.82
C PHE A 75 -13.41 -1.06 14.85
N ALA A 76 -13.79 0.03 15.52
CA ALA A 76 -15.16 0.50 15.54
C ALA A 76 -15.62 1.01 14.16
N ASP A 77 -16.93 1.00 13.92
CA ASP A 77 -17.54 1.60 12.74
C ASP A 77 -17.18 3.10 12.67
N ARG A 78 -16.95 3.57 11.45
CA ARG A 78 -16.78 5.01 11.16
C ARG A 78 -15.64 5.68 11.95
N GLN A 79 -14.60 4.92 12.25
CA GLN A 79 -13.48 5.40 13.10
C GLN A 79 -12.46 6.25 12.32
N PHE A 80 -12.31 6.02 11.01
CA PHE A 80 -11.22 6.61 10.22
C PHE A 80 -11.72 7.59 9.15
N ASP A 81 -10.93 8.62 8.92
CA ASP A 81 -11.12 9.62 7.85
C ASP A 81 -10.68 9.08 6.49
N ALA A 82 -9.64 8.27 6.50
CA ALA A 82 -9.14 7.59 5.31
C ALA A 82 -8.59 6.20 5.66
N VAL A 83 -8.66 5.30 4.67
CA VAL A 83 -7.98 4.01 4.68
C VAL A 83 -7.03 3.96 3.49
N THR A 84 -5.81 3.53 3.71
CA THR A 84 -4.80 3.32 2.66
C THR A 84 -4.43 1.85 2.56
N ALA A 85 -4.16 1.37 1.35
CA ALA A 85 -3.61 0.05 1.07
C ALA A 85 -2.53 0.21 -0.02
N ALA A 86 -1.27 0.19 0.39
CA ALA A 86 -0.14 0.44 -0.50
C ALA A 86 0.66 -0.84 -0.76
N GLN A 87 0.68 -1.32 -2.00
CA GLN A 87 1.42 -2.51 -2.44
C GLN A 87 1.01 -3.81 -1.72
N CYS A 88 -0.26 -3.93 -1.32
CA CYS A 88 -0.74 -5.08 -0.54
C CYS A 88 -2.14 -5.57 -0.94
N PHE A 89 -2.92 -4.77 -1.66
CA PHE A 89 -4.34 -5.05 -1.90
C PHE A 89 -4.61 -6.35 -2.64
N TRP A 90 -3.68 -6.84 -3.46
CA TRP A 90 -3.80 -8.13 -4.17
C TRP A 90 -3.70 -9.37 -3.25
N TYR A 91 -3.30 -9.18 -1.98
CA TYR A 91 -3.29 -10.26 -0.99
C TYR A 91 -4.60 -10.37 -0.21
N PHE A 92 -5.52 -9.40 -0.36
CA PHE A 92 -6.76 -9.35 0.40
C PHE A 92 -7.84 -10.23 -0.22
N ASP A 93 -8.64 -10.88 0.64
CA ASP A 93 -9.95 -11.37 0.21
C ASP A 93 -10.88 -10.16 0.01
N VAL A 94 -11.00 -9.74 -1.23
CA VAL A 94 -11.76 -8.53 -1.62
C VAL A 94 -13.21 -8.59 -1.15
N LYS A 95 -13.83 -9.80 -1.11
CA LYS A 95 -15.23 -9.97 -0.67
C LYS A 95 -15.43 -9.67 0.81
N ARG A 96 -14.38 -9.83 1.61
CA ARG A 96 -14.39 -9.56 3.06
C ARG A 96 -13.75 -8.21 3.39
N ALA A 97 -12.60 -7.91 2.80
CA ALA A 97 -11.85 -6.69 3.10
C ALA A 97 -12.60 -5.42 2.68
N VAL A 98 -13.28 -5.41 1.52
CA VAL A 98 -13.95 -4.20 1.02
C VAL A 98 -15.12 -3.75 1.89
N PRO A 99 -16.04 -4.62 2.32
CA PRO A 99 -17.06 -4.26 3.32
C PRO A 99 -16.46 -3.78 4.65
N GLU A 100 -15.37 -4.40 5.10
CA GLU A 100 -14.69 -4.01 6.34
C GLU A 100 -14.05 -2.62 6.21
N ILE A 101 -13.38 -2.33 5.10
CA ILE A 101 -12.87 -0.99 4.80
C ILE A 101 -14.00 0.05 4.81
N ALA A 102 -15.12 -0.27 4.17
CA ALA A 102 -16.28 0.63 4.14
C ALA A 102 -16.89 0.84 5.54
N ARG A 103 -16.92 -0.21 6.39
CA ARG A 103 -17.44 -0.15 7.74
C ARG A 103 -16.63 0.78 8.65
N VAL A 104 -15.29 0.69 8.59
CA VAL A 104 -14.41 1.47 9.46
C VAL A 104 -14.23 2.92 8.99
N LEU A 105 -14.54 3.24 7.73
CA LEU A 105 -14.56 4.59 7.19
C LEU A 105 -15.78 5.36 7.67
N ARG A 106 -15.56 6.61 8.08
CA ARG A 106 -16.67 7.54 8.33
C ARG A 106 -17.42 7.87 7.04
N PRO A 107 -18.67 8.34 7.09
CA PRO A 107 -19.37 8.88 5.93
C PRO A 107 -18.53 10.00 5.26
N GLY A 108 -18.32 9.90 3.95
CA GLY A 108 -17.44 10.80 3.20
C GLY A 108 -15.93 10.56 3.41
N GLY A 109 -15.55 9.48 4.11
CA GLY A 109 -14.16 9.04 4.21
C GLY A 109 -13.65 8.45 2.90
N ALA A 110 -12.33 8.44 2.71
CA ALA A 110 -11.70 8.04 1.46
C ALA A 110 -10.96 6.70 1.60
N PHE A 111 -11.12 5.80 0.63
CA PHE A 111 -10.26 4.63 0.45
C PHE A 111 -9.26 4.89 -0.68
N CYS A 112 -7.97 4.74 -0.40
CA CYS A 112 -6.91 4.93 -1.38
C CYS A 112 -6.10 3.64 -1.57
N LYS A 113 -6.29 3.01 -2.73
CA LYS A 113 -5.46 1.89 -3.19
C LYS A 113 -4.26 2.44 -3.95
N ILE A 114 -3.04 2.04 -3.56
CA ILE A 114 -1.79 2.49 -4.16
C ILE A 114 -1.04 1.29 -4.71
N SER A 115 -0.67 1.35 -5.99
CA SER A 115 0.16 0.35 -6.63
C SER A 115 1.37 1.01 -7.30
N MET A 116 2.50 0.31 -7.33
CA MET A 116 3.67 0.66 -8.11
C MET A 116 4.07 -0.59 -8.89
N GLU A 117 4.07 -0.47 -10.18
CA GLU A 117 4.40 -1.56 -11.08
C GLU A 117 5.69 -1.23 -11.83
N TRP A 118 6.47 -2.25 -12.11
CA TRP A 118 7.63 -2.15 -13.01
C TRP A 118 7.15 -2.18 -14.46
N LEU A 119 7.92 -1.59 -15.36
CA LEU A 119 7.56 -1.48 -16.78
C LEU A 119 8.50 -2.35 -17.64
N PRO A 120 8.31 -3.68 -17.69
CA PRO A 120 9.22 -4.60 -18.39
C PRO A 120 9.27 -4.36 -19.90
N PHE A 121 8.25 -3.74 -20.48
CA PHE A 121 8.22 -3.41 -21.91
C PHE A 121 8.94 -2.08 -22.22
N GLU A 122 9.34 -1.32 -21.20
CA GLU A 122 10.03 -0.03 -21.35
C GLU A 122 11.44 -0.03 -20.73
N ASP A 123 11.74 -0.99 -19.84
CA ASP A 123 13.04 -1.09 -19.16
C ASP A 123 13.65 -2.47 -19.34
N ALA A 124 14.84 -2.51 -19.98
CA ALA A 124 15.52 -3.76 -20.31
C ALA A 124 15.97 -4.54 -19.07
N VAL A 125 16.37 -3.85 -17.99
CA VAL A 125 16.80 -4.51 -16.74
C VAL A 125 15.61 -5.20 -16.07
N VAL A 126 14.46 -4.54 -16.06
CA VAL A 126 13.21 -5.13 -15.53
C VAL A 126 12.80 -6.32 -16.37
N LYS A 127 12.84 -6.22 -17.69
CA LYS A 127 12.50 -7.31 -18.62
C LYS A 127 13.38 -8.55 -18.38
N GLU A 128 14.69 -8.37 -18.31
CA GLU A 128 15.63 -9.45 -18.06
C GLU A 128 15.43 -10.07 -16.67
N MET A 129 15.17 -9.24 -15.66
CA MET A 129 14.89 -9.70 -14.30
C MET A 129 13.62 -10.55 -14.26
N GLU A 130 12.52 -10.12 -14.89
CA GLU A 130 11.27 -10.90 -14.94
C GLU A 130 11.45 -12.23 -15.69
N ALA A 131 12.20 -12.21 -16.81
CA ALA A 131 12.54 -13.43 -17.54
C ALA A 131 13.34 -14.42 -16.67
N LEU A 132 14.30 -13.90 -15.88
CA LEU A 132 15.06 -14.72 -14.95
C LEU A 132 14.19 -15.32 -13.84
N VAL A 133 13.27 -14.53 -13.27
CA VAL A 133 12.34 -15.02 -12.25
C VAL A 133 11.47 -16.15 -12.82
N LEU A 134 10.92 -15.99 -14.01
CA LEU A 134 10.08 -16.99 -14.68
C LEU A 134 10.86 -18.27 -15.02
N GLN A 135 12.16 -18.17 -15.27
CA GLN A 135 13.01 -19.36 -15.50
C GLN A 135 13.09 -20.27 -14.25
N TYR A 136 13.13 -19.69 -13.05
CA TYR A 136 13.25 -20.41 -11.78
C TYR A 136 11.91 -20.64 -11.08
N ASN A 137 10.90 -19.83 -11.40
CA ASN A 137 9.55 -19.93 -10.88
C ASN A 137 8.54 -19.71 -12.01
N PRO A 138 8.25 -20.74 -12.83
CA PRO A 138 7.35 -20.62 -13.98
C PRO A 138 5.92 -20.21 -13.63
N ASP A 139 5.49 -20.50 -12.41
CA ASP A 139 4.14 -20.15 -11.92
C ASP A 139 4.03 -18.73 -11.36
N TRP A 140 5.10 -17.94 -11.44
CA TRP A 140 5.07 -16.56 -10.97
C TRP A 140 4.17 -15.66 -11.84
N THR A 141 3.17 -15.05 -11.21
CA THR A 141 2.16 -14.21 -11.89
C THR A 141 2.42 -12.70 -11.75
N GLY A 142 3.52 -12.31 -11.09
CA GLY A 142 3.82 -10.91 -10.79
C GLY A 142 4.51 -10.13 -11.90
N GLY A 143 4.83 -10.76 -13.05
CA GLY A 143 5.50 -10.12 -14.18
C GLY A 143 4.57 -9.69 -15.29
N GLY A 144 5.14 -9.05 -16.34
CA GLY A 144 4.45 -8.71 -17.57
C GLY A 144 3.46 -7.54 -17.45
N PHE A 145 3.63 -6.68 -16.46
CA PHE A 145 2.73 -5.54 -16.31
C PHE A 145 2.76 -4.64 -17.56
N CYS A 146 1.56 -4.40 -18.12
CA CYS A 146 1.34 -3.47 -19.22
C CYS A 146 0.32 -2.42 -18.78
N PRO A 147 0.66 -1.13 -18.82
CA PRO A 147 -0.30 -0.07 -18.53
C PRO A 147 -1.53 -0.15 -19.45
N GLY A 148 -2.70 -0.08 -18.87
CA GLY A 148 -3.97 -0.15 -19.59
C GLY A 148 -4.93 0.94 -19.15
N VAL A 149 -6.16 0.86 -19.65
CA VAL A 149 -7.25 1.73 -19.20
C VAL A 149 -7.73 1.29 -17.84
N TYR A 150 -7.62 2.18 -16.85
CA TYR A 150 -8.10 1.91 -15.50
C TYR A 150 -9.62 2.10 -15.45
N SER A 151 -10.33 1.05 -15.09
CA SER A 151 -11.76 1.09 -14.87
C SER A 151 -12.09 0.98 -13.38
N PHE A 152 -13.23 1.56 -12.99
CA PHE A 152 -13.73 1.41 -11.62
C PHE A 152 -14.18 -0.05 -11.41
N PRO A 153 -13.52 -0.80 -10.51
CA PRO A 153 -13.74 -2.24 -10.42
C PRO A 153 -15.13 -2.57 -9.85
N ALA A 154 -15.69 -3.68 -10.31
CA ALA A 154 -17.02 -4.11 -9.90
C ALA A 154 -17.17 -4.31 -8.38
N TRP A 155 -16.12 -4.80 -7.71
CA TRP A 155 -16.13 -5.00 -6.26
C TRP A 155 -16.24 -3.69 -5.45
N ALA A 156 -15.83 -2.57 -6.02
CA ALA A 156 -15.88 -1.28 -5.34
C ALA A 156 -17.24 -0.60 -5.43
N LYS A 157 -17.99 -0.82 -6.52
CA LYS A 157 -19.25 -0.13 -6.82
C LYS A 157 -20.32 -0.17 -5.71
N PRO A 158 -20.50 -1.26 -4.94
CA PRO A 158 -21.49 -1.30 -3.86
C PRO A 158 -21.15 -0.40 -2.66
N HIS A 159 -19.88 -0.04 -2.49
CA HIS A 159 -19.39 0.62 -1.28
C HIS A 159 -18.78 2.00 -1.53
N PHE A 160 -18.31 2.27 -2.74
CA PHE A 160 -17.53 3.47 -3.06
C PHE A 160 -17.98 4.14 -4.35
N THR A 161 -17.72 5.43 -4.45
CA THR A 161 -17.73 6.21 -5.68
C THR A 161 -16.30 6.51 -6.09
N LEU A 162 -15.98 6.40 -7.38
CA LEU A 162 -14.65 6.74 -7.86
C LEU A 162 -14.47 8.26 -7.90
N GLU A 163 -13.59 8.77 -7.08
CA GLU A 163 -13.23 10.19 -7.05
C GLU A 163 -12.17 10.51 -8.11
N THR A 164 -11.10 9.71 -8.15
CA THR A 164 -9.99 9.97 -9.08
C THR A 164 -9.13 8.73 -9.31
N VAL A 165 -8.50 8.68 -10.47
CA VAL A 165 -7.41 7.77 -10.78
C VAL A 165 -6.22 8.61 -11.21
N HIS A 166 -5.10 8.46 -10.53
CA HIS A 166 -3.85 9.16 -10.85
C HIS A 166 -2.78 8.16 -11.26
N VAL A 167 -2.37 8.23 -12.51
CA VAL A 167 -1.34 7.37 -13.10
C VAL A 167 -0.20 8.24 -13.59
N TYR A 168 1.02 7.87 -13.26
CA TYR A 168 2.22 8.55 -13.72
C TYR A 168 3.39 7.59 -13.79
N LYS A 169 4.35 7.91 -14.65
CA LYS A 169 5.62 7.19 -14.73
C LYS A 169 6.69 8.00 -14.01
N GLU A 170 7.55 7.30 -13.32
CA GLU A 170 8.67 7.92 -12.61
C GLU A 170 9.93 7.09 -12.80
N LYS A 171 11.04 7.75 -13.11
CA LYS A 171 12.34 7.09 -13.21
C LYS A 171 12.96 6.99 -11.82
N ILE A 172 13.11 5.77 -11.33
CA ILE A 172 13.77 5.49 -10.06
C ILE A 172 15.16 4.90 -10.33
N VAL A 173 16.19 5.58 -9.86
CA VAL A 173 17.58 5.12 -10.03
C VAL A 173 17.98 4.28 -8.83
N PHE A 174 18.43 3.06 -9.07
CA PHE A 174 18.96 2.17 -8.06
C PHE A 174 20.48 1.99 -8.24
N ALA A 175 21.23 2.02 -7.16
CA ALA A 175 22.55 1.42 -7.13
C ALA A 175 22.43 -0.10 -7.30
N LYS A 176 23.43 -0.73 -7.92
CA LYS A 176 23.40 -2.17 -8.25
C LYS A 176 23.05 -3.07 -7.06
N ASP A 177 23.65 -2.82 -5.91
CA ASP A 177 23.40 -3.62 -4.71
C ASP A 177 22.03 -3.34 -4.08
N ALA A 178 21.53 -2.09 -4.16
CA ALA A 178 20.20 -1.74 -3.74
C ALA A 178 19.12 -2.43 -4.60
N TRP A 179 19.34 -2.50 -5.93
CA TRP A 179 18.46 -3.24 -6.83
C TRP A 179 18.43 -4.74 -6.49
N ARG A 180 19.60 -5.37 -6.33
CA ARG A 180 19.70 -6.78 -5.93
C ARG A 180 19.02 -7.05 -4.59
N GLY A 181 19.22 -6.16 -3.60
CA GLY A 181 18.54 -6.24 -2.31
C GLY A 181 17.03 -6.16 -2.45
N ARG A 182 16.53 -5.26 -3.27
CA ARG A 182 15.10 -5.09 -3.56
C ARG A 182 14.49 -6.36 -4.16
N ILE A 183 15.17 -6.98 -5.14
CA ILE A 183 14.67 -8.20 -5.79
C ILE A 183 14.62 -9.38 -4.81
N ARG A 184 15.65 -9.57 -3.99
CA ARG A 184 15.68 -10.65 -2.96
C ARG A 184 14.55 -10.57 -1.94
N THR A 185 13.87 -9.44 -1.81
CA THR A 185 12.74 -9.25 -0.90
C THR A 185 11.38 -9.38 -1.59
N CYS A 186 11.36 -9.62 -2.90
CA CYS A 186 10.12 -9.84 -3.63
C CYS A 186 9.61 -11.28 -3.43
N ARG A 187 8.29 -11.45 -3.33
CA ARG A 187 7.68 -12.78 -3.42
C ARG A 187 7.82 -13.31 -4.84
N GLY A 188 8.22 -14.56 -4.96
CA GLY A 188 8.40 -15.22 -6.25
C GLY A 188 9.85 -15.30 -6.72
N VAL A 189 10.77 -14.73 -5.96
CA VAL A 189 12.22 -14.86 -6.20
C VAL A 189 12.84 -15.77 -5.16
#